data_586dab13e0304e6061799b68bfce8d79
#
_entry.id   586dab13e0304e6061799b68bfce8d79
#
_cell.length_a   1.000
_cell.length_b   1.000
_cell.length_c   1.000
_cell.angle_alpha   90.00
_cell.angle_beta   90.00
_cell.angle_gamma   90.00
#
_symmetry.space_group_name_H-M   'P 1'
#
loop_
_entity.id
_entity.type
_entity.pdbx_description
1 polymer ?
#
loop_
_entity_poly.entity_id
_entity_poly.type
_entity_poly.pdbx_seq_one_letter_code
_entity_poly.pdbx_strand_id
1 'polypeptide(L)'
;MSRTRAPGRLQDIISAATDTFIASGYRLARIEDIAQRAGVAPATVHLYAKTKEALFDLVVRAALHDPTVDDVELPYSAAPSGEMIEQLWQRLMAASKFPRLTHFPLDPPPEGAAAEFEAMVRDLYRWQIRHHRAIKLTERCAREWPELAALFYKQFRRLGLAKLGEYLALRARQGALRPTPDPAIAARVVVETVAFFAMHRFSAPDSEMDDARAEAVVVDMLTNAMRPR
;
A
#
# COMPACT_ATOMS: atom_id res chain seq x y z
N MET A 1 -35.97 -17.78 8.98
CA MET A 1 -36.12 -16.32 8.83
C MET A 1 -34.77 -15.75 8.39
N SER A 2 -34.64 -15.34 7.15
CA SER A 2 -33.41 -14.67 6.64
C SER A 2 -33.32 -13.30 7.33
N ARG A 3 -32.35 -13.12 8.20
CA ARG A 3 -32.06 -11.80 8.79
C ARG A 3 -31.57 -10.91 7.67
N THR A 4 -32.37 -9.93 7.29
CA THR A 4 -31.99 -8.90 6.31
C THR A 4 -30.75 -8.18 6.83
N ARG A 5 -29.64 -8.26 6.08
CA ARG A 5 -28.39 -7.57 6.41
C ARG A 5 -28.58 -6.05 6.23
N ALA A 6 -28.21 -5.27 7.22
CA ALA A 6 -28.34 -3.82 7.16
C ALA A 6 -27.38 -3.25 6.09
N PRO A 7 -27.83 -2.34 5.22
CA PRO A 7 -26.96 -1.66 4.26
C PRO A 7 -25.75 -1.00 4.95
N GLY A 8 -24.56 -1.08 4.36
CA GLY A 8 -23.33 -0.48 4.90
C GLY A 8 -22.66 -1.27 6.05
N ARG A 9 -23.34 -2.26 6.62
CA ARG A 9 -22.80 -3.00 7.78
C ARG A 9 -21.50 -3.77 7.49
N LEU A 10 -21.34 -4.26 6.26
CA LEU A 10 -20.08 -4.90 5.84
C LEU A 10 -18.92 -3.90 5.94
N GLN A 11 -19.13 -2.68 5.46
CA GLN A 11 -18.12 -1.63 5.48
C GLN A 11 -17.79 -1.17 6.91
N ASP A 12 -18.78 -1.09 7.81
CA ASP A 12 -18.55 -0.80 9.24
C ASP A 12 -17.64 -1.86 9.87
N ILE A 13 -17.92 -3.15 9.59
CA ILE A 13 -17.14 -4.28 10.10
C ILE A 13 -15.73 -4.28 9.51
N ILE A 14 -15.57 -4.06 8.20
CA ILE A 14 -14.28 -3.96 7.53
C ILE A 14 -13.46 -2.81 8.11
N SER A 15 -14.06 -1.65 8.31
CA SER A 15 -13.38 -0.48 8.89
C SER A 15 -12.90 -0.76 10.32
N ALA A 16 -13.78 -1.30 11.17
CA ALA A 16 -13.44 -1.69 12.55
C ALA A 16 -12.34 -2.75 12.60
N ALA A 17 -12.39 -3.74 11.71
CA ALA A 17 -11.38 -4.78 11.60
C ALA A 17 -10.04 -4.22 11.14
N THR A 18 -10.03 -3.31 10.15
CA THR A 18 -8.83 -2.63 9.67
C THR A 18 -8.13 -1.91 10.83
N ASP A 19 -8.85 -1.11 11.59
CA ASP A 19 -8.30 -0.36 12.72
C ASP A 19 -7.77 -1.29 13.81
N THR A 20 -8.49 -2.38 14.09
CA THR A 20 -8.06 -3.37 15.09
C THR A 20 -6.81 -4.11 14.65
N PHE A 21 -6.71 -4.55 13.38
CA PHE A 21 -5.51 -5.20 12.87
C PHE A 21 -4.30 -4.25 12.81
N ILE A 22 -4.49 -3.00 12.44
CA ILE A 22 -3.42 -1.99 12.47
C ILE A 22 -2.92 -1.74 13.90
N ALA A 23 -3.83 -1.63 14.88
CA ALA A 23 -3.48 -1.37 16.27
C ALA A 23 -2.79 -2.58 16.93
N SER A 24 -3.41 -3.76 16.84
CA SER A 24 -3.03 -4.94 17.63
C SER A 24 -2.20 -5.97 16.87
N GLY A 25 -2.21 -5.95 15.53
CA GLY A 25 -1.67 -6.99 14.67
C GLY A 25 -2.65 -8.14 14.46
N TYR A 26 -2.29 -9.05 13.55
CA TYR A 26 -3.18 -10.14 13.18
C TYR A 26 -3.43 -11.11 14.35
N ARG A 27 -2.38 -11.50 15.10
CA ARG A 27 -2.50 -12.53 16.15
C ARG A 27 -3.35 -12.07 17.32
N LEU A 28 -3.13 -10.86 17.81
CA LEU A 28 -3.77 -10.33 19.02
C LEU A 28 -5.16 -9.75 18.75
N ALA A 29 -5.49 -9.37 17.52
CA ALA A 29 -6.83 -8.91 17.16
C ALA A 29 -7.87 -10.00 17.42
N ARG A 30 -8.93 -9.66 18.17
CA ARG A 30 -10.04 -10.56 18.51
C ARG A 30 -11.31 -10.14 17.78
N ILE A 31 -12.16 -11.09 17.48
CA ILE A 31 -13.46 -10.81 16.86
C ILE A 31 -14.35 -9.98 17.79
N GLU A 32 -14.23 -10.19 19.11
CA GLU A 32 -14.95 -9.42 20.12
C GLU A 32 -14.60 -7.92 20.07
N ASP A 33 -13.29 -7.59 19.93
CA ASP A 33 -12.82 -6.20 19.87
C ASP A 33 -13.30 -5.53 18.58
N ILE A 34 -13.28 -6.27 17.46
CA ILE A 34 -13.79 -5.82 16.16
C ILE A 34 -15.30 -5.57 16.25
N ALA A 35 -16.05 -6.49 16.83
CA ALA A 35 -17.49 -6.38 17.00
C ALA A 35 -17.86 -5.18 17.87
N GLN A 36 -17.17 -5.00 18.99
CA GLN A 36 -17.36 -3.85 19.90
C GLN A 36 -17.12 -2.52 19.14
N ARG A 37 -16.03 -2.43 18.38
CA ARG A 37 -15.68 -1.24 17.59
C ARG A 37 -16.70 -0.98 16.48
N ALA A 38 -17.24 -2.02 15.85
CA ALA A 38 -18.28 -1.92 14.83
C ALA A 38 -19.68 -1.70 15.39
N GLY A 39 -19.87 -1.69 16.73
CA GLY A 39 -21.17 -1.55 17.36
C GLY A 39 -22.12 -2.73 17.10
N VAL A 40 -21.59 -3.96 17.03
CA VAL A 40 -22.36 -5.18 16.77
C VAL A 40 -22.03 -6.29 17.75
N ALA A 41 -22.87 -7.33 17.84
CA ALA A 41 -22.54 -8.53 18.57
C ALA A 41 -21.47 -9.36 17.82
N PRO A 42 -20.57 -10.11 18.49
CA PRO A 42 -19.57 -10.96 17.84
C PRO A 42 -20.15 -11.95 16.83
N ALA A 43 -21.32 -12.55 17.14
CA ALA A 43 -22.04 -13.42 16.22
C ALA A 43 -22.44 -12.71 14.91
N THR A 44 -22.62 -11.39 14.92
CA THR A 44 -22.92 -10.62 13.71
C THR A 44 -21.71 -10.58 12.78
N VAL A 45 -20.49 -10.46 13.28
CA VAL A 45 -19.28 -10.49 12.45
C VAL A 45 -19.19 -11.78 11.65
N HIS A 46 -19.53 -12.91 12.28
CA HIS A 46 -19.54 -14.23 11.62
C HIS A 46 -20.61 -14.39 10.53
N LEU A 47 -21.62 -13.50 10.48
CA LEU A 47 -22.56 -13.45 9.36
C LEU A 47 -21.96 -12.81 8.10
N TYR A 48 -20.82 -12.12 8.24
CA TYR A 48 -20.10 -11.45 7.14
C TYR A 48 -18.81 -12.16 6.76
N ALA A 49 -18.05 -12.68 7.73
CA ALA A 49 -16.82 -13.44 7.48
C ALA A 49 -16.80 -14.69 8.38
N LYS A 50 -16.61 -15.88 7.79
CA LYS A 50 -16.66 -17.15 8.55
C LYS A 50 -15.52 -17.29 9.55
N THR A 51 -14.34 -16.74 9.19
CA THR A 51 -13.12 -16.85 9.98
C THR A 51 -12.41 -15.51 10.08
N LYS A 52 -11.41 -15.40 10.97
CA LYS A 52 -10.56 -14.20 11.05
C LYS A 52 -9.72 -14.01 9.80
N GLU A 53 -9.30 -15.10 9.15
CA GLU A 53 -8.60 -15.08 7.87
C GLU A 53 -9.50 -14.50 6.76
N ALA A 54 -10.75 -14.91 6.70
CA ALA A 54 -11.72 -14.37 5.75
C ALA A 54 -11.96 -12.88 5.98
N LEU A 55 -12.06 -12.46 7.24
CA LEU A 55 -12.19 -11.05 7.58
C LEU A 55 -10.92 -10.26 7.21
N PHE A 56 -9.74 -10.82 7.41
CA PHE A 56 -8.48 -10.20 7.03
C PHE A 56 -8.38 -10.02 5.50
N ASP A 57 -8.76 -11.03 4.71
CA ASP A 57 -8.79 -10.92 3.25
C ASP A 57 -9.74 -9.81 2.78
N LEU A 58 -10.95 -9.72 3.35
CA LEU A 58 -11.89 -8.61 3.06
C LEU A 58 -11.28 -7.24 3.39
N VAL A 59 -10.60 -7.14 4.54
CA VAL A 59 -9.93 -5.91 4.96
C VAL A 59 -8.84 -5.50 3.97
N VAL A 60 -8.01 -6.44 3.52
CA VAL A 60 -6.95 -6.13 2.54
C VAL A 60 -7.54 -5.75 1.19
N ARG A 61 -8.58 -6.45 0.73
CA ARG A 61 -9.29 -6.10 -0.51
C ARG A 61 -9.83 -4.66 -0.46
N ALA A 62 -10.54 -4.32 0.62
CA ALA A 62 -11.07 -2.98 0.81
C ALA A 62 -9.96 -1.91 0.88
N ALA A 63 -8.87 -2.19 1.59
CA ALA A 63 -7.73 -1.28 1.71
C ALA A 63 -6.96 -1.08 0.38
N LEU A 64 -7.03 -2.04 -0.54
CA LEU A 64 -6.50 -1.95 -1.91
C LEU A 64 -7.52 -1.38 -2.91
N HIS A 65 -8.71 -0.98 -2.44
CA HIS A 65 -9.81 -0.49 -3.27
C HIS A 65 -10.26 -1.49 -4.35
N ASP A 66 -10.30 -2.78 -3.99
CA ASP A 66 -10.85 -3.83 -4.86
C ASP A 66 -12.36 -3.60 -5.05
N PRO A 67 -12.84 -3.30 -6.27
CA PRO A 67 -14.24 -2.97 -6.50
C PRO A 67 -15.19 -4.15 -6.24
N THR A 68 -14.67 -5.37 -6.16
CA THR A 68 -15.48 -6.58 -5.96
C THR A 68 -15.69 -6.93 -4.49
N VAL A 69 -15.19 -6.11 -3.55
CA VAL A 69 -15.33 -6.39 -2.11
C VAL A 69 -16.77 -6.37 -1.63
N ASP A 70 -17.62 -5.58 -2.27
CA ASP A 70 -19.04 -5.47 -1.92
C ASP A 70 -19.91 -6.59 -2.54
N ASP A 71 -19.41 -7.26 -3.58
CA ASP A 71 -20.11 -8.29 -4.34
C ASP A 71 -19.84 -9.72 -3.82
N VAL A 72 -19.09 -9.85 -2.71
CA VAL A 72 -18.76 -11.17 -2.17
C VAL A 72 -19.97 -11.90 -1.62
N GLU A 73 -20.03 -13.22 -1.82
CA GLU A 73 -21.02 -14.06 -1.16
C GLU A 73 -20.78 -14.08 0.36
N LEU A 74 -21.84 -13.81 1.11
CA LEU A 74 -21.78 -13.74 2.57
C LEU A 74 -22.51 -14.91 3.24
N PRO A 75 -21.97 -15.49 4.31
CA PRO A 75 -20.71 -15.15 4.99
C PRO A 75 -19.49 -15.54 4.15
N TYR A 76 -18.58 -14.57 3.95
CA TYR A 76 -17.40 -14.76 3.13
C TYR A 76 -16.46 -15.82 3.69
N SER A 77 -15.89 -16.62 2.80
CA SER A 77 -14.84 -17.60 3.10
C SER A 77 -13.58 -17.22 2.30
N ALA A 78 -12.46 -17.05 2.98
CA ALA A 78 -11.19 -16.91 2.29
C ALA A 78 -10.74 -18.25 1.67
N ALA A 79 -9.91 -18.15 0.63
CA ALA A 79 -9.14 -19.26 0.13
C ALA A 79 -8.17 -19.80 1.21
N PRO A 80 -7.68 -21.04 1.08
CA PRO A 80 -6.58 -21.54 1.94
C PRO A 80 -5.39 -20.56 1.96
N SER A 81 -4.65 -20.50 3.07
CA SER A 81 -3.64 -19.46 3.32
C SER A 81 -2.61 -19.28 2.18
N GLY A 82 -2.15 -20.37 1.55
CA GLY A 82 -1.22 -20.28 0.42
C GLY A 82 -1.83 -19.60 -0.82
N GLU A 83 -3.04 -19.98 -1.17
CA GLU A 83 -3.79 -19.38 -2.27
C GLU A 83 -4.19 -17.93 -1.96
N MET A 84 -4.55 -17.64 -0.72
CA MET A 84 -4.86 -16.29 -0.26
C MET A 84 -3.65 -15.35 -0.43
N ILE A 85 -2.44 -15.79 -0.09
CA ILE A 85 -1.21 -15.01 -0.29
C ILE A 85 -0.94 -14.74 -1.77
N GLU A 86 -1.16 -15.74 -2.65
CA GLU A 86 -1.03 -15.56 -4.10
C GLU A 86 -2.08 -14.56 -4.64
N GLN A 87 -3.33 -14.69 -4.22
CA GLN A 87 -4.39 -13.73 -4.59
C GLN A 87 -4.07 -12.33 -4.07
N LEU A 88 -3.50 -12.21 -2.88
CA LEU A 88 -3.03 -10.94 -2.32
C LEU A 88 -1.95 -10.31 -3.21
N TRP A 89 -1.00 -11.13 -3.67
CA TRP A 89 0.04 -10.70 -4.61
C TRP A 89 -0.56 -10.14 -5.90
N GLN A 90 -1.49 -10.87 -6.52
CA GLN A 90 -2.15 -10.44 -7.75
C GLN A 90 -2.90 -9.10 -7.57
N ARG A 91 -3.63 -8.95 -6.46
CA ARG A 91 -4.35 -7.70 -6.13
C ARG A 91 -3.39 -6.55 -5.89
N LEU A 92 -2.29 -6.78 -5.15
CA LEU A 92 -1.28 -5.77 -4.88
C LEU A 92 -0.61 -5.30 -6.18
N MET A 93 -0.26 -6.23 -7.07
CA MET A 93 0.30 -5.90 -8.39
C MET A 93 -0.71 -5.14 -9.26
N ALA A 94 -1.98 -5.52 -9.23
CA ALA A 94 -3.04 -4.81 -9.96
C ALA A 94 -3.28 -3.39 -9.42
N ALA A 95 -3.19 -3.18 -8.11
CA ALA A 95 -3.31 -1.86 -7.48
C ALA A 95 -2.06 -0.98 -7.69
N SER A 96 -0.90 -1.59 -7.98
CA SER A 96 0.40 -0.92 -8.08
C SER A 96 0.80 -0.66 -9.53
N LYS A 97 -0.10 -0.01 -10.27
CA LYS A 97 0.18 0.38 -11.66
C LYS A 97 1.09 1.61 -11.70
N PHE A 98 2.39 1.37 -11.84
CA PHE A 98 3.40 2.40 -12.08
C PHE A 98 3.95 2.26 -13.50
N PRO A 99 3.23 2.70 -14.54
CA PRO A 99 3.65 2.46 -15.94
C PRO A 99 5.02 3.08 -16.23
N ARG A 100 5.34 4.25 -15.68
CA ARG A 100 6.63 4.89 -15.82
C ARG A 100 7.78 4.15 -15.13
N LEU A 101 7.48 3.38 -14.08
CA LEU A 101 8.48 2.61 -13.35
C LEU A 101 8.64 1.19 -13.90
N THR A 102 7.55 0.59 -14.38
CA THR A 102 7.57 -0.80 -14.87
C THR A 102 7.98 -0.91 -16.33
N HIS A 103 7.71 0.12 -17.14
CA HIS A 103 7.95 0.13 -18.58
C HIS A 103 8.57 1.47 -19.02
N PHE A 104 9.61 1.94 -18.32
CA PHE A 104 10.30 3.14 -18.77
C PHE A 104 11.04 2.87 -20.10
N PRO A 105 10.92 3.80 -21.07
CA PRO A 105 11.56 3.65 -22.36
C PRO A 105 13.08 3.70 -22.23
N LEU A 106 13.79 2.99 -23.11
CA LEU A 106 15.27 3.02 -23.15
C LEU A 106 15.76 4.43 -23.52
N ASP A 107 15.09 5.06 -24.46
CA ASP A 107 15.37 6.45 -24.83
C ASP A 107 14.72 7.44 -23.86
N PRO A 108 15.33 8.62 -23.63
CA PRO A 108 14.71 9.66 -22.80
C PRO A 108 13.35 10.07 -23.40
N PRO A 109 12.33 10.34 -22.55
CA PRO A 109 11.05 10.83 -23.03
C PRO A 109 11.18 12.24 -23.63
N PRO A 110 10.25 12.65 -24.52
CA PRO A 110 10.25 13.97 -25.12
C PRO A 110 10.28 15.13 -24.11
N GLU A 111 9.61 14.98 -22.98
CA GLU A 111 9.60 15.95 -21.86
C GLU A 111 10.91 16.01 -21.08
N GLY A 112 11.84 15.08 -21.34
CA GLY A 112 13.10 14.96 -20.65
C GLY A 112 13.02 14.15 -19.32
N ALA A 113 14.17 13.63 -18.89
CA ALA A 113 14.25 12.72 -17.75
C ALA A 113 13.90 13.39 -16.40
N ALA A 114 14.10 14.68 -16.26
CA ALA A 114 13.73 15.40 -15.04
C ALA A 114 12.22 15.43 -14.84
N ALA A 115 11.46 15.73 -15.88
CA ALA A 115 10.00 15.72 -15.84
C ALA A 115 9.45 14.30 -15.70
N GLU A 116 10.08 13.31 -16.35
CA GLU A 116 9.74 11.89 -16.18
C GLU A 116 9.93 11.44 -14.72
N PHE A 117 11.06 11.79 -14.12
CA PHE A 117 11.36 11.45 -12.72
C PHE A 117 10.41 12.17 -11.76
N GLU A 118 10.14 13.47 -11.98
CA GLU A 118 9.15 14.21 -11.21
C GLU A 118 7.78 13.53 -11.21
N ALA A 119 7.29 13.17 -12.40
CA ALA A 119 6.03 12.48 -12.54
C ALA A 119 6.02 11.12 -11.83
N MET A 120 7.14 10.38 -11.87
CA MET A 120 7.31 9.10 -11.20
C MET A 120 7.27 9.24 -9.67
N VAL A 121 7.96 10.25 -9.11
CA VAL A 121 7.94 10.54 -7.66
C VAL A 121 6.52 10.95 -7.23
N ARG A 122 5.84 11.76 -8.02
CA ARG A 122 4.47 12.21 -7.78
C ARG A 122 3.48 11.04 -7.80
N ASP A 123 3.59 10.15 -8.78
CA ASP A 123 2.77 8.93 -8.87
C ASP A 123 2.98 8.04 -7.63
N LEU A 124 4.24 7.87 -7.20
CA LEU A 124 4.58 7.10 -6.01
C LEU A 124 3.99 7.72 -4.74
N TYR A 125 4.08 9.05 -4.60
CA TYR A 125 3.54 9.78 -3.45
C TYR A 125 2.02 9.59 -3.34
N ARG A 126 1.30 9.82 -4.43
CA ARG A 126 -0.16 9.69 -4.50
C ARG A 126 -0.62 8.26 -4.29
N TRP A 127 0.12 7.29 -4.82
CA TRP A 127 -0.16 5.89 -4.59
C TRP A 127 -0.03 5.52 -3.11
N GLN A 128 1.02 5.97 -2.44
CA GLN A 128 1.23 5.69 -1.03
C GLN A 128 0.16 6.34 -0.14
N ILE A 129 -0.25 7.59 -0.43
CA ILE A 129 -1.39 8.21 0.27
C ILE A 129 -2.65 7.37 0.08
N ARG A 130 -2.97 7.02 -1.16
CA ARG A 130 -4.19 6.26 -1.47
C ARG A 130 -4.23 4.92 -0.75
N HIS A 131 -3.12 4.23 -0.67
CA HIS A 131 -3.03 2.88 -0.09
C HIS A 131 -2.39 2.84 1.30
N HIS A 132 -2.29 3.98 2.00
CA HIS A 132 -1.60 4.06 3.30
C HIS A 132 -2.15 3.07 4.33
N ARG A 133 -3.47 2.83 4.36
CA ARG A 133 -4.10 1.85 5.27
C ARG A 133 -3.68 0.41 4.92
N ALA A 134 -3.63 0.06 3.63
CA ALA A 134 -3.18 -1.26 3.19
C ALA A 134 -1.70 -1.49 3.56
N ILE A 135 -0.85 -0.49 3.36
CA ILE A 135 0.57 -0.57 3.70
C ILE A 135 0.75 -0.73 5.21
N LYS A 136 0.13 0.12 6.04
CA LYS A 136 0.19 0.03 7.50
C LYS A 136 -0.32 -1.30 8.04
N LEU A 137 -1.45 -1.78 7.51
CA LEU A 137 -2.02 -3.09 7.83
C LEU A 137 -1.01 -4.20 7.54
N THR A 138 -0.47 -4.20 6.32
CA THR A 138 0.47 -5.23 5.87
C THR A 138 1.76 -5.20 6.69
N GLU A 139 2.36 -4.02 6.91
CA GLU A 139 3.56 -3.86 7.74
C GLU A 139 3.36 -4.34 9.18
N ARG A 140 2.20 -4.03 9.76
CA ARG A 140 1.88 -4.44 11.13
C ARG A 140 1.69 -5.95 11.24
N CYS A 141 0.93 -6.55 10.32
CA CYS A 141 0.61 -7.98 10.34
C CYS A 141 1.79 -8.84 9.86
N ALA A 142 2.63 -8.35 8.96
CA ALA A 142 3.84 -9.05 8.49
C ALA A 142 4.85 -9.36 9.60
N ARG A 143 4.82 -8.64 10.72
CA ARG A 143 5.67 -8.96 11.89
C ARG A 143 5.34 -10.30 12.54
N GLU A 144 4.14 -10.78 12.31
CA GLU A 144 3.57 -11.97 12.96
C GLU A 144 3.23 -13.08 11.95
N TRP A 145 3.32 -12.77 10.64
CA TRP A 145 2.95 -13.67 9.55
C TRP A 145 4.07 -13.77 8.50
N PRO A 146 4.90 -14.83 8.56
CA PRO A 146 6.11 -14.94 7.71
C PRO A 146 5.85 -14.90 6.21
N GLU A 147 4.77 -15.53 5.73
CA GLU A 147 4.41 -15.54 4.30
C GLU A 147 4.02 -14.15 3.82
N LEU A 148 3.27 -13.39 4.62
CA LEU A 148 2.92 -12.01 4.33
C LEU A 148 4.17 -11.10 4.35
N ALA A 149 5.11 -11.34 5.29
CA ALA A 149 6.39 -10.65 5.32
C ALA A 149 7.23 -10.93 4.07
N ALA A 150 7.27 -12.18 3.61
CA ALA A 150 7.99 -12.57 2.40
C ALA A 150 7.37 -11.89 1.17
N LEU A 151 6.07 -11.89 1.04
CA LEU A 151 5.35 -11.22 -0.05
C LEU A 151 5.65 -9.72 -0.06
N PHE A 152 5.45 -9.04 1.08
CA PHE A 152 5.55 -7.58 1.13
C PHE A 152 7.00 -7.10 1.01
N TYR A 153 7.91 -7.60 1.86
CA TYR A 153 9.29 -7.10 1.91
C TYR A 153 10.21 -7.71 0.87
N LYS A 154 10.15 -9.05 0.67
CA LYS A 154 11.09 -9.75 -0.21
C LYS A 154 10.66 -9.76 -1.68
N GLN A 155 9.37 -9.64 -1.96
CA GLN A 155 8.86 -9.61 -3.33
C GLN A 155 8.46 -8.20 -3.74
N PHE A 156 7.37 -7.66 -3.21
CA PHE A 156 6.79 -6.40 -3.65
C PHE A 156 7.74 -5.20 -3.51
N ARG A 157 8.20 -4.93 -2.28
CA ARG A 157 9.06 -3.78 -2.01
C ARG A 157 10.42 -3.89 -2.71
N ARG A 158 11.02 -5.09 -2.72
CA ARG A 158 12.28 -5.33 -3.42
C ARG A 158 12.17 -5.12 -4.92
N LEU A 159 11.06 -5.57 -5.54
CA LEU A 159 10.82 -5.36 -6.97
C LEU A 159 10.76 -3.87 -7.31
N GLY A 160 9.98 -3.09 -6.56
CA GLY A 160 9.85 -1.65 -6.77
C GLY A 160 11.19 -0.91 -6.62
N LEU A 161 11.95 -1.22 -5.56
CA LEU A 161 13.28 -0.63 -5.34
C LEU A 161 14.27 -0.99 -6.45
N ALA A 162 14.28 -2.25 -6.91
CA ALA A 162 15.15 -2.69 -7.99
C ALA A 162 14.84 -1.94 -9.30
N LYS A 163 13.56 -1.83 -9.65
CA LYS A 163 13.13 -1.11 -10.86
C LYS A 163 13.49 0.38 -10.82
N LEU A 164 13.30 1.03 -9.68
CA LEU A 164 13.71 2.43 -9.53
C LEU A 164 15.24 2.59 -9.61
N GLY A 165 16.00 1.68 -9.01
CA GLY A 165 17.47 1.68 -9.11
C GLY A 165 17.96 1.48 -10.54
N GLU A 166 17.36 0.55 -11.30
CA GLU A 166 17.64 0.34 -12.73
C GLU A 166 17.37 1.62 -13.55
N TYR A 167 16.23 2.27 -13.30
CA TYR A 167 15.87 3.52 -13.92
C TYR A 167 16.90 4.63 -13.65
N LEU A 168 17.23 4.86 -12.37
CA LEU A 168 18.20 5.89 -11.98
C LEU A 168 19.57 5.65 -12.62
N ALA A 169 20.04 4.39 -12.62
CA ALA A 169 21.29 4.02 -13.25
C ALA A 169 21.29 4.23 -14.78
N LEU A 170 20.17 3.92 -15.46
CA LEU A 170 20.03 4.13 -16.89
C LEU A 170 20.10 5.63 -17.23
N ARG A 171 19.27 6.44 -16.56
CA ARG A 171 19.20 7.90 -16.85
C ARG A 171 20.51 8.61 -16.48
N ALA A 172 21.24 8.14 -15.48
CA ALA A 172 22.56 8.67 -15.15
C ALA A 172 23.60 8.34 -16.24
N ARG A 173 23.61 7.10 -16.79
CA ARG A 173 24.48 6.75 -17.94
C ARG A 173 24.19 7.57 -19.19
N GLN A 174 22.96 7.98 -19.40
CA GLN A 174 22.55 8.84 -20.50
C GLN A 174 22.86 10.35 -20.25
N GLY A 175 23.39 10.70 -19.06
CA GLY A 175 23.60 12.10 -18.68
C GLY A 175 22.32 12.88 -18.38
N ALA A 176 21.19 12.20 -18.34
CA ALA A 176 19.86 12.79 -18.19
C ALA A 176 19.45 13.02 -16.72
N LEU A 177 20.05 12.26 -15.81
CA LEU A 177 19.99 12.49 -14.36
C LEU A 177 21.40 12.49 -13.78
N ARG A 178 21.55 13.09 -12.60
CA ARG A 178 22.81 13.09 -11.86
C ARG A 178 23.22 11.67 -11.46
N PRO A 179 24.48 11.26 -11.71
CA PRO A 179 24.97 9.99 -11.20
C PRO A 179 24.99 10.02 -9.66
N THR A 180 24.59 8.90 -9.05
CA THR A 180 24.67 8.69 -7.61
C THR A 180 25.73 7.63 -7.29
N PRO A 181 26.36 7.66 -6.11
CA PRO A 181 27.34 6.66 -5.72
C PRO A 181 26.80 5.23 -5.75
N ASP A 182 25.52 5.07 -5.41
CA ASP A 182 24.80 3.80 -5.43
C ASP A 182 23.34 4.04 -5.83
N PRO A 183 22.93 3.63 -7.06
CA PRO A 183 21.56 3.80 -7.53
C PRO A 183 20.51 3.03 -6.71
N ALA A 184 20.88 1.88 -6.10
CA ALA A 184 19.96 1.10 -5.28
C ALA A 184 19.68 1.82 -3.94
N ILE A 185 20.71 2.39 -3.33
CA ILE A 185 20.55 3.23 -2.13
C ILE A 185 19.80 4.52 -2.47
N ALA A 186 20.08 5.14 -3.61
CA ALA A 186 19.36 6.34 -4.06
C ALA A 186 17.85 6.04 -4.26
N ALA A 187 17.52 4.92 -4.89
CA ALA A 187 16.14 4.46 -5.02
C ALA A 187 15.46 4.30 -3.65
N ARG A 188 16.17 3.75 -2.68
CA ARG A 188 15.67 3.62 -1.32
C ARG A 188 15.45 4.97 -0.65
N VAL A 189 16.37 5.91 -0.79
CA VAL A 189 16.19 7.29 -0.28
C VAL A 189 14.93 7.92 -0.83
N VAL A 190 14.69 7.80 -2.14
CA VAL A 190 13.45 8.31 -2.77
C VAL A 190 12.21 7.66 -2.14
N VAL A 191 12.15 6.33 -2.10
CA VAL A 191 10.98 5.60 -1.60
C VAL A 191 10.72 5.89 -0.12
N GLU A 192 11.76 5.90 0.73
CA GLU A 192 11.61 6.15 2.18
C GLU A 192 11.22 7.62 2.45
N THR A 193 11.78 8.58 1.70
CA THR A 193 11.37 9.98 1.83
C THR A 193 9.90 10.15 1.49
N VAL A 194 9.47 9.60 0.35
CA VAL A 194 8.05 9.62 -0.03
C VAL A 194 7.18 8.93 1.03
N ALA A 195 7.59 7.74 1.50
CA ALA A 195 6.85 6.99 2.50
C ALA A 195 6.69 7.76 3.82
N PHE A 196 7.75 8.42 4.27
CA PHE A 196 7.68 9.22 5.48
C PHE A 196 6.61 10.31 5.37
N PHE A 197 6.66 11.13 4.33
CA PHE A 197 5.71 12.24 4.17
C PHE A 197 4.31 11.78 3.76
N ALA A 198 4.17 10.74 2.97
CA ALA A 198 2.86 10.24 2.54
C ALA A 198 2.12 9.41 3.61
N MET A 199 2.84 8.75 4.54
CA MET A 199 2.22 7.79 5.45
C MET A 199 2.45 8.09 6.93
N HIS A 200 3.69 8.42 7.32
CA HIS A 200 4.03 8.53 8.76
C HIS A 200 3.45 9.76 9.43
N ARG A 201 3.19 10.83 8.69
CA ARG A 201 2.53 12.02 9.21
C ARG A 201 1.14 11.74 9.80
N PHE A 202 0.39 10.74 9.29
CA PHE A 202 -0.89 10.33 9.87
C PHE A 202 -0.75 9.68 11.25
N SER A 203 0.46 9.43 11.70
CA SER A 203 0.75 8.87 13.03
C SER A 203 1.25 9.92 14.02
N ALA A 204 1.51 11.14 13.56
CA ALA A 204 1.95 12.25 14.40
C ALA A 204 0.73 13.07 14.86
N PRO A 205 0.48 13.20 16.19
CA PRO A 205 -0.69 13.92 16.72
C PRO A 205 -0.72 15.42 16.39
N ASP A 206 0.43 15.99 16.03
CA ASP A 206 0.70 17.41 15.80
C ASP A 206 0.90 17.77 14.32
N SER A 207 0.56 16.85 13.41
CA SER A 207 0.77 17.05 11.98
C SER A 207 -0.23 18.07 11.40
N GLU A 208 0.13 19.34 11.41
CA GLU A 208 -0.56 20.42 10.67
C GLU A 208 -0.18 20.45 9.18
N MET A 209 0.48 19.41 8.69
CA MET A 209 1.05 19.36 7.34
C MET A 209 -0.06 19.16 6.30
N ASP A 210 -0.26 20.13 5.42
CA ASP A 210 -1.12 20.03 4.25
C ASP A 210 -0.55 19.05 3.23
N ASP A 211 -1.39 18.16 2.70
CA ASP A 211 -1.00 17.11 1.77
C ASP A 211 -0.40 17.62 0.48
N ALA A 212 -1.04 18.63 -0.12
CA ALA A 212 -0.62 19.16 -1.40
C ALA A 212 0.72 19.91 -1.28
N ARG A 213 0.91 20.61 -0.16
CA ARG A 213 2.17 21.29 0.13
C ARG A 213 3.30 20.32 0.40
N ALA A 214 3.04 19.26 1.16
CA ALA A 214 4.02 18.22 1.43
C ALA A 214 4.41 17.47 0.14
N GLU A 215 3.44 17.09 -0.70
CA GLU A 215 3.70 16.51 -2.01
C GLU A 215 4.59 17.43 -2.86
N ALA A 216 4.22 18.71 -2.96
CA ALA A 216 4.97 19.67 -3.79
C ALA A 216 6.43 19.79 -3.34
N VAL A 217 6.68 19.95 -2.03
CA VAL A 217 8.04 20.09 -1.49
C VAL A 217 8.86 18.80 -1.67
N VAL A 218 8.29 17.64 -1.36
CA VAL A 218 9.00 16.35 -1.52
C VAL A 218 9.36 16.10 -2.96
N VAL A 219 8.42 16.33 -3.88
CA VAL A 219 8.64 16.15 -5.32
C VAL A 219 9.72 17.12 -5.82
N ASP A 220 9.64 18.39 -5.46
CA ASP A 220 10.63 19.40 -5.83
C ASP A 220 12.03 19.05 -5.33
N MET A 221 12.17 18.75 -4.04
CA MET A 221 13.47 18.41 -3.43
C MET A 221 14.11 17.18 -4.06
N LEU A 222 13.35 16.10 -4.27
CA LEU A 222 13.87 14.89 -4.87
C LEU A 222 14.22 15.09 -6.34
N THR A 223 13.41 15.82 -7.09
CA THR A 223 13.68 16.11 -8.51
C THR A 223 14.91 16.98 -8.67
N ASN A 224 15.03 18.06 -7.89
CA ASN A 224 16.19 18.95 -7.95
C ASN A 224 17.49 18.24 -7.52
N ALA A 225 17.43 17.34 -6.54
CA ALA A 225 18.58 16.53 -6.13
C ALA A 225 19.12 15.63 -7.24
N MET A 226 18.29 15.27 -8.22
CA MET A 226 18.65 14.36 -9.32
C MET A 226 18.94 15.07 -10.64
N ARG A 227 18.81 16.41 -10.71
CA ARG A 227 19.17 17.18 -11.92
C ARG A 227 20.67 17.05 -12.24
N PRO A 228 21.05 16.95 -13.51
CA PRO A 228 22.46 17.05 -13.92
C PRO A 228 23.06 18.37 -13.44
N ARG A 229 24.35 18.35 -13.08
CA ARG A 229 25.10 19.57 -12.73
C ARG A 229 25.58 20.27 -13.98
#